data_955e538d44f7a1ad5c138568a0325f93
#
_entry.id   955e538d44f7a1ad5c138568a0325f93
#
_cell.length_a   1.000
_cell.length_b   1.000
_cell.length_c   1.000
_cell.angle_alpha   90.00
_cell.angle_beta   90.00
_cell.angle_gamma   90.00
#
_symmetry.space_group_name_H-M   'P 1'
#
loop_
_entity.id
_entity.type
_entity.pdbx_description
1 polymer ?
#
loop_
_entity_poly.entity_id
_entity_poly.type
_entity_poly.pdbx_seq_one_letter_code
_entity_poly.pdbx_strand_id
1 'polypeptide(L)'
;TLEELNEFVPKKLTLRMALSKTSSIFDPRGIIAPFFLLTKMAFQDSIQSLGGFGDEILDESTKKVNKKHVLTAKMWDLALPEKQRAEWVRLFFMAEQIREFRFPRFPIPADVRTDECHLFGFGDAAMPGSQECVYLAFTNDGNCFHLVSLMTKNQVHSTRVAVKIPYKEMTALAITSALLQKCYLALPNVKGMKLFGDSEISLHWVKDNGPDINNFIRGRCQIVRNYVELDSIYHIRTNHNCSDTGTRRIKSVAEISPTSSF
;
A
#
# COMPACT_ATOMS: atom_id res chain seq x y z
N THR A 1 3.36 26.28 -11.55
CA THR A 1 4.42 25.41 -12.12
C THR A 1 5.26 24.77 -11.01
N LEU A 2 6.09 23.79 -11.35
CA LEU A 2 7.03 23.16 -10.41
C LEU A 2 8.09 24.17 -9.93
N GLU A 3 8.51 25.10 -10.78
CA GLU A 3 9.47 26.15 -10.46
C GLU A 3 8.90 27.12 -9.44
N GLU A 4 7.68 27.61 -9.63
CA GLU A 4 6.99 28.46 -8.65
C GLU A 4 6.88 27.76 -7.30
N LEU A 5 6.47 26.48 -7.27
CA LEU A 5 6.34 25.75 -6.02
C LEU A 5 7.70 25.55 -5.32
N ASN A 6 8.79 25.40 -6.09
CA ASN A 6 10.14 25.31 -5.53
C ASN A 6 10.57 26.60 -4.79
N GLU A 7 10.04 27.76 -5.18
CA GLU A 7 10.26 29.02 -4.46
C GLU A 7 9.46 29.10 -3.17
N PHE A 8 8.23 28.52 -3.14
CA PHE A 8 7.38 28.51 -1.95
C PHE A 8 7.79 27.45 -0.91
N VAL A 9 8.43 26.35 -1.32
CA VAL A 9 8.92 25.35 -0.37
C VAL A 9 10.16 25.88 0.34
N PRO A 10 10.17 25.92 1.69
CA PRO A 10 11.30 26.45 2.43
C PRO A 10 12.64 25.81 2.00
N LYS A 11 13.67 26.64 1.83
CA LYS A 11 15.04 26.14 1.57
C LYS A 11 15.50 25.18 2.66
N LYS A 12 15.09 25.45 3.90
CA LYS A 12 15.28 24.55 5.05
C LYS A 12 14.03 23.66 5.24
N LEU A 13 13.76 22.75 4.31
CA LEU A 13 12.74 21.73 4.51
C LEU A 13 13.26 20.67 5.49
N THR A 14 12.41 20.22 6.43
CA THR A 14 12.74 19.21 7.45
C THR A 14 11.82 18.01 7.37
N LEU A 15 12.21 16.88 7.99
CA LEU A 15 11.35 15.68 8.09
C LEU A 15 9.99 16.01 8.73
N ARG A 16 10.00 16.82 9.80
CA ARG A 16 8.78 17.23 10.50
C ARG A 16 7.82 18.00 9.58
N MET A 17 8.35 18.93 8.78
CA MET A 17 7.54 19.70 7.84
C MET A 17 6.97 18.80 6.73
N ALA A 18 7.78 17.92 6.16
CA ALA A 18 7.36 17.00 5.13
C ALA A 18 6.25 16.04 5.62
N LEU A 19 6.43 15.46 6.82
CA LEU A 19 5.44 14.59 7.44
C LEU A 19 4.14 15.35 7.75
N SER A 20 4.23 16.56 8.34
CA SER A 20 3.07 17.38 8.65
C SER A 20 2.24 17.68 7.41
N LYS A 21 2.89 18.06 6.31
CA LYS A 21 2.21 18.34 5.03
C LYS A 21 1.51 17.11 4.46
N THR A 22 2.18 15.96 4.42
CA THR A 22 1.59 14.73 3.87
C THR A 22 0.48 14.17 4.76
N SER A 23 0.65 14.25 6.09
CA SER A 23 -0.37 13.80 7.05
C SER A 23 -1.63 14.68 7.08
N SER A 24 -1.59 15.89 6.53
CA SER A 24 -2.76 16.77 6.42
C SER A 24 -3.72 16.35 5.29
N ILE A 25 -3.29 15.46 4.40
CA ILE A 25 -4.13 14.97 3.30
C ILE A 25 -5.07 13.91 3.84
N PHE A 26 -6.37 14.19 3.78
CA PHE A 26 -7.40 13.27 4.27
C PHE A 26 -7.82 12.29 3.18
N ASP A 27 -7.43 11.02 3.34
CA ASP A 27 -7.79 9.92 2.43
C ASP A 27 -8.17 8.66 3.21
N PRO A 28 -9.34 8.62 3.83
CA PRO A 28 -9.76 7.50 4.68
C PRO A 28 -9.99 6.20 3.91
N ARG A 29 -10.25 6.28 2.59
CA ARG A 29 -10.47 5.13 1.72
C ARG A 29 -9.19 4.65 1.02
N GLY A 30 -8.12 5.44 1.05
CA GLY A 30 -6.88 5.14 0.35
C GLY A 30 -6.99 5.26 -1.18
N ILE A 31 -7.85 6.17 -1.68
CA ILE A 31 -8.05 6.37 -3.12
C ILE A 31 -6.76 6.81 -3.82
N ILE A 32 -5.95 7.61 -3.10
CA ILE A 32 -4.65 8.08 -3.57
C ILE A 32 -3.49 7.30 -2.95
N ALA A 33 -3.73 6.05 -2.55
CA ALA A 33 -2.70 5.19 -1.93
C ALA A 33 -1.39 5.12 -2.74
N PRO A 34 -1.38 5.03 -4.08
CA PRO A 34 -0.13 5.03 -4.85
C PRO A 34 0.72 6.29 -4.61
N PHE A 35 0.10 7.46 -4.48
CA PHE A 35 0.80 8.69 -4.09
C PHE A 35 1.38 8.59 -2.67
N PHE A 36 0.61 8.06 -1.71
CA PHE A 36 1.12 7.87 -0.35
C PHE A 36 2.27 6.86 -0.27
N LEU A 37 2.33 5.89 -1.15
CA LEU A 37 3.50 5.00 -1.21
C LEU A 37 4.77 5.80 -1.57
N LEU A 38 4.70 6.70 -2.56
CA LEU A 38 5.83 7.59 -2.91
C LEU A 38 6.25 8.47 -1.75
N THR A 39 5.30 9.08 -1.03
CA THR A 39 5.64 9.92 0.13
C THR A 39 6.30 9.14 1.25
N LYS A 40 5.83 7.91 1.54
CA LYS A 40 6.45 7.01 2.52
C LYS A 40 7.87 6.60 2.11
N MET A 41 8.10 6.34 0.82
CA MET A 41 9.42 6.04 0.29
C MET A 41 10.37 7.23 0.40
N ALA A 42 9.91 8.43 -0.01
CA ALA A 42 10.68 9.66 0.12
C ALA A 42 11.02 9.97 1.57
N PHE A 43 10.10 9.67 2.50
CA PHE A 43 10.34 9.80 3.93
C PHE A 43 11.42 8.83 4.41
N GLN A 44 11.37 7.57 3.98
CA GLN A 44 12.39 6.56 4.29
C GLN A 44 13.78 6.97 3.75
N ASP A 45 13.85 7.42 2.49
CA ASP A 45 15.07 7.90 1.84
C ASP A 45 15.63 9.15 2.56
N SER A 46 14.74 10.04 3.00
CA SER A 46 15.12 11.23 3.76
C SER A 46 15.73 10.89 5.12
N ILE A 47 15.14 9.93 5.84
CA ILE A 47 15.71 9.41 7.09
C ILE A 47 17.10 8.83 6.85
N GLN A 48 17.26 8.03 5.79
CA GLN A 48 18.56 7.46 5.41
C GLN A 48 19.62 8.53 5.17
N SER A 49 19.27 9.55 4.41
CA SER A 49 20.19 10.62 4.04
C SER A 49 20.69 11.45 5.22
N LEU A 50 19.91 11.49 6.30
CA LEU A 50 20.28 12.17 7.55
C LEU A 50 21.07 11.26 8.53
N GLY A 51 21.48 10.07 8.11
CA GLY A 51 22.17 9.10 8.98
C GLY A 51 21.26 8.45 10.02
N GLY A 52 19.94 8.50 9.82
CA GLY A 52 18.91 7.96 10.72
C GLY A 52 18.89 6.43 10.85
N PHE A 53 19.82 5.81 10.20
CA PHE A 53 20.11 4.39 10.28
C PHE A 53 21.51 4.23 10.83
N GLY A 54 21.63 4.28 12.16
CA GLY A 54 22.91 4.16 12.85
C GLY A 54 23.71 2.91 12.45
N ASP A 55 24.99 2.96 12.72
CA ASP A 55 25.95 1.89 12.49
C ASP A 55 25.46 0.55 13.06
N GLU A 56 25.83 -0.54 12.41
CA GLU A 56 25.59 -1.89 12.88
C GLU A 56 26.38 -2.10 14.17
N ILE A 57 25.70 -2.09 15.30
CA ILE A 57 26.31 -2.46 16.57
C ILE A 57 26.21 -3.99 16.68
N LEU A 58 27.35 -4.66 16.48
CA LEU A 58 27.48 -6.09 16.73
C LEU A 58 27.40 -6.29 18.24
N ASP A 59 26.35 -6.92 18.71
CA ASP A 59 26.30 -7.40 20.08
C ASP A 59 27.20 -8.65 20.20
N GLU A 60 28.39 -8.50 20.71
CA GLU A 60 29.38 -9.57 20.84
C GLU A 60 28.88 -10.74 21.70
N SER A 61 27.92 -10.52 22.58
CA SER A 61 27.38 -11.55 23.47
C SER A 61 26.36 -12.45 22.77
N THR A 62 25.59 -11.92 21.81
CA THR A 62 24.52 -12.63 21.12
C THR A 62 24.84 -12.96 19.68
N LYS A 63 25.95 -12.46 19.11
CA LYS A 63 26.31 -12.47 17.69
C LYS A 63 25.18 -11.90 16.79
N LYS A 64 24.25 -11.12 17.34
CA LYS A 64 23.17 -10.47 16.61
C LYS A 64 23.56 -9.02 16.32
N VAL A 65 23.35 -8.62 15.07
CA VAL A 65 23.48 -7.22 14.67
C VAL A 65 22.24 -6.47 15.16
N ASN A 66 22.37 -5.75 16.27
CA ASN A 66 21.34 -4.86 16.77
C ASN A 66 21.51 -3.49 16.09
N LYS A 67 20.73 -3.25 15.04
CA LYS A 67 20.63 -1.91 14.43
C LYS A 67 19.76 -1.03 15.33
N LYS A 68 20.39 -0.27 16.20
CA LYS A 68 19.68 0.67 17.05
C LYS A 68 19.21 1.85 16.21
N HIS A 69 17.90 1.88 15.92
CA HIS A 69 17.26 3.01 15.27
C HIS A 69 17.14 4.17 16.23
N VAL A 70 17.95 5.16 16.06
CA VAL A 70 17.79 6.40 16.80
C VAL A 70 17.50 7.51 15.79
N LEU A 71 16.22 7.66 15.42
CA LEU A 71 15.72 8.97 15.03
C LEU A 71 15.84 9.85 16.27
N THR A 72 16.98 10.52 16.41
CA THR A 72 17.13 11.48 17.51
C THR A 72 16.17 12.64 17.28
N ALA A 73 15.67 13.24 18.37
CA ALA A 73 14.79 14.42 18.27
C ALA A 73 15.39 15.52 17.37
N LYS A 74 16.72 15.62 17.33
CA LYS A 74 17.45 16.58 16.48
C LYS A 74 17.29 16.32 14.99
N MET A 75 17.16 15.06 14.53
CA MET A 75 17.06 14.73 13.09
C MET A 75 15.76 15.21 12.47
N TRP A 76 14.70 15.31 13.25
CA TRP A 76 13.40 15.82 12.78
C TRP A 76 13.44 17.26 12.28
N ASP A 77 14.38 18.03 12.78
CA ASP A 77 14.50 19.48 12.52
C ASP A 77 15.77 19.84 11.75
N LEU A 78 16.53 18.83 11.29
CA LEU A 78 17.62 19.03 10.35
C LEU A 78 17.09 19.39 8.96
N ALA A 79 17.81 20.27 8.26
CA ALA A 79 17.52 20.54 6.86
C ALA A 79 17.80 19.28 6.01
N LEU A 80 16.85 18.91 5.16
CA LEU A 80 17.05 17.84 4.20
C LEU A 80 18.10 18.24 3.17
N PRO A 81 18.95 17.29 2.73
CA PRO A 81 19.84 17.50 1.60
C PRO A 81 19.06 17.88 0.34
N GLU A 82 19.69 18.65 -0.57
CA GLU A 82 19.01 19.21 -1.74
C GLU A 82 18.33 18.16 -2.62
N LYS A 83 18.94 16.98 -2.78
CA LYS A 83 18.32 15.87 -3.52
C LYS A 83 16.97 15.45 -2.93
N GLN A 84 16.89 15.27 -1.61
CA GLN A 84 15.65 14.90 -0.92
C GLN A 84 14.66 16.06 -0.93
N ARG A 85 15.13 17.30 -0.74
CA ARG A 85 14.28 18.48 -0.87
C ARG A 85 13.62 18.56 -2.25
N ALA A 86 14.36 18.36 -3.32
CA ALA A 86 13.83 18.37 -4.69
C ALA A 86 12.76 17.31 -4.91
N GLU A 87 12.95 16.08 -4.37
CA GLU A 87 11.94 15.03 -4.44
C GLU A 87 10.66 15.42 -3.67
N TRP A 88 10.78 16.03 -2.49
CA TRP A 88 9.61 16.52 -1.75
C TRP A 88 8.88 17.67 -2.47
N VAL A 89 9.60 18.57 -3.14
CA VAL A 89 8.98 19.62 -3.99
C VAL A 89 8.15 18.97 -5.09
N ARG A 90 8.68 17.93 -5.76
CA ARG A 90 7.95 17.16 -6.78
C ARG A 90 6.68 16.53 -6.20
N LEU A 91 6.78 15.92 -5.03
CA LEU A 91 5.63 15.28 -4.36
C LEU A 91 4.58 16.30 -3.93
N PHE A 92 4.99 17.47 -3.43
CA PHE A 92 4.04 18.54 -3.10
C PHE A 92 3.34 19.09 -4.34
N PHE A 93 4.04 19.17 -5.47
CA PHE A 93 3.43 19.54 -6.74
C PHE A 93 2.39 18.51 -7.19
N MET A 94 2.68 17.21 -7.06
CA MET A 94 1.69 16.16 -7.30
C MET A 94 0.50 16.27 -6.35
N ALA A 95 0.71 16.58 -5.08
CA ALA A 95 -0.36 16.76 -4.10
C ALA A 95 -1.30 17.92 -4.48
N GLU A 96 -0.77 19.04 -4.99
CA GLU A 96 -1.60 20.16 -5.47
C GLU A 96 -2.45 19.75 -6.69
N GLN A 97 -1.91 18.96 -7.61
CA GLN A 97 -2.68 18.43 -8.74
C GLN A 97 -3.79 17.46 -8.28
N ILE A 98 -3.51 16.62 -7.27
CA ILE A 98 -4.50 15.70 -6.69
C ILE A 98 -5.68 16.46 -6.06
N ARG A 99 -5.48 17.66 -5.54
CA ARG A 99 -6.56 18.49 -4.96
C ARG A 99 -7.66 18.84 -5.97
N GLU A 100 -7.36 18.82 -7.24
CA GLU A 100 -8.35 19.07 -8.30
C GLU A 100 -9.24 17.83 -8.58
N PHE A 101 -8.85 16.66 -8.10
CA PHE A 101 -9.63 15.44 -8.30
C PHE A 101 -10.92 15.49 -7.49
N ARG A 102 -11.99 14.97 -8.09
CA ARG A 102 -13.30 14.83 -7.47
C ARG A 102 -13.69 13.37 -7.45
N PHE A 103 -13.87 12.84 -6.27
CA PHE A 103 -14.32 11.47 -6.05
C PHE A 103 -15.72 11.48 -5.44
N PRO A 104 -16.62 10.59 -5.88
CA PRO A 104 -17.93 10.51 -5.27
C PRO A 104 -17.79 10.09 -3.78
N ARG A 105 -18.52 10.78 -2.91
CA ARG A 105 -18.53 10.46 -1.48
C ARG A 105 -19.03 9.02 -1.24
N PHE A 106 -20.05 8.62 -1.98
CA PHE A 106 -20.56 7.27 -2.00
C PHE A 106 -20.20 6.63 -3.35
N PRO A 107 -19.33 5.62 -3.36
CA PRO A 107 -18.80 5.09 -4.61
C PRO A 107 -19.75 4.15 -5.34
N ILE A 108 -20.73 3.56 -4.61
CA ILE A 108 -21.65 2.58 -5.19
C ILE A 108 -22.73 3.34 -5.99
N PRO A 109 -22.93 3.03 -7.27
CA PRO A 109 -24.01 3.60 -8.05
C PRO A 109 -25.39 3.36 -7.39
N ALA A 110 -26.31 4.32 -7.54
CA ALA A 110 -27.59 4.28 -6.84
C ALA A 110 -28.51 3.13 -7.30
N ASP A 111 -28.31 2.64 -8.49
CA ASP A 111 -29.02 1.53 -9.12
C ASP A 111 -28.44 0.15 -8.79
N VAL A 112 -27.27 0.10 -8.14
CA VAL A 112 -26.62 -1.14 -7.79
C VAL A 112 -27.07 -1.62 -6.41
N ARG A 113 -27.60 -2.83 -6.39
CA ARG A 113 -28.03 -3.52 -5.15
C ARG A 113 -26.84 -4.25 -4.53
N THR A 114 -26.51 -3.95 -3.29
CA THR A 114 -25.35 -4.56 -2.59
C THR A 114 -25.54 -6.05 -2.34
N ASP A 115 -26.79 -6.54 -2.22
CA ASP A 115 -27.10 -7.97 -2.08
C ASP A 115 -26.87 -8.78 -3.38
N GLU A 116 -26.59 -8.13 -4.49
CA GLU A 116 -26.17 -8.76 -5.76
C GLU A 116 -24.67 -8.69 -6.00
N CYS A 117 -23.94 -8.00 -5.14
CA CYS A 117 -22.51 -7.73 -5.28
C CYS A 117 -21.63 -8.75 -4.55
N HIS A 118 -20.37 -8.81 -4.96
CA HIS A 118 -19.28 -9.48 -4.25
C HIS A 118 -18.22 -8.47 -3.79
N LEU A 119 -17.43 -8.84 -2.80
CA LEU A 119 -16.21 -8.12 -2.45
C LEU A 119 -15.01 -8.83 -3.08
N PHE A 120 -14.21 -8.10 -3.83
CA PHE A 120 -12.97 -8.59 -4.44
C PHE A 120 -11.79 -7.90 -3.77
N GLY A 121 -10.87 -8.69 -3.22
CA GLY A 121 -9.63 -8.20 -2.63
C GLY A 121 -8.43 -8.60 -3.49
N PHE A 122 -7.54 -7.64 -3.72
CA PHE A 122 -6.30 -7.83 -4.48
C PHE A 122 -5.13 -7.37 -3.63
N GLY A 123 -4.10 -8.20 -3.54
CA GLY A 123 -2.86 -7.87 -2.85
C GLY A 123 -1.66 -8.10 -3.75
N ASP A 124 -0.73 -7.17 -3.72
CA ASP A 124 0.54 -7.26 -4.43
C ASP A 124 1.68 -6.68 -3.60
N ALA A 125 2.88 -7.19 -3.81
CA ALA A 125 4.07 -6.69 -3.15
C ALA A 125 5.29 -6.68 -4.07
N ALA A 126 5.92 -5.52 -4.16
CA ALA A 126 7.19 -5.31 -4.84
C ALA A 126 8.31 -4.97 -3.85
N MET A 127 9.52 -4.75 -4.36
CA MET A 127 10.65 -4.33 -3.50
C MET A 127 10.37 -3.08 -2.67
N PRO A 128 9.80 -1.98 -3.22
CA PRO A 128 9.60 -0.77 -2.45
C PRO A 128 8.45 -0.86 -1.45
N GLY A 129 7.41 -1.65 -1.73
CA GLY A 129 6.23 -1.71 -0.87
C GLY A 129 5.18 -2.69 -1.35
N SER A 130 4.05 -2.69 -0.66
CA SER A 130 2.86 -3.45 -1.04
C SER A 130 1.65 -2.55 -1.15
N GLN A 131 0.66 -3.01 -1.92
CA GLN A 131 -0.66 -2.41 -2.00
C GLN A 131 -1.73 -3.48 -1.86
N GLU A 132 -2.74 -3.18 -1.09
CA GLU A 132 -3.88 -4.00 -0.80
C GLU A 132 -5.16 -3.22 -1.13
N CYS A 133 -6.00 -3.74 -2.02
CA CYS A 133 -7.23 -3.08 -2.46
C CYS A 133 -8.44 -3.97 -2.25
N VAL A 134 -9.56 -3.36 -1.91
CA VAL A 134 -10.88 -4.01 -1.89
C VAL A 134 -11.84 -3.25 -2.77
N TYR A 135 -12.50 -3.99 -3.64
CA TYR A 135 -13.52 -3.48 -4.56
C TYR A 135 -14.88 -4.14 -4.27
N LEU A 136 -15.92 -3.37 -4.48
CA LEU A 136 -17.24 -3.93 -4.71
C LEU A 136 -17.33 -4.34 -6.19
N ALA A 137 -17.68 -5.58 -6.44
CA ALA A 137 -17.80 -6.16 -7.76
C ALA A 137 -19.25 -6.50 -8.05
N PHE A 138 -19.81 -5.99 -9.14
CA PHE A 138 -21.15 -6.26 -9.62
C PHE A 138 -21.17 -6.44 -11.12
N THR A 139 -22.21 -7.03 -11.65
CA THR A 139 -22.42 -7.23 -13.08
C THR A 139 -23.82 -6.77 -13.48
N ASN A 140 -23.94 -6.10 -14.62
CA ASN A 140 -25.22 -5.67 -15.17
C ASN A 140 -25.78 -6.68 -16.18
N ASP A 141 -24.90 -7.51 -16.80
CA ASP A 141 -25.25 -8.44 -17.88
C ASP A 141 -24.81 -9.90 -17.62
N GLY A 142 -24.20 -10.17 -16.50
CA GLY A 142 -23.65 -11.48 -16.15
C GLY A 142 -22.30 -11.83 -16.79
N ASN A 143 -21.79 -11.01 -17.72
CA ASN A 143 -20.58 -11.31 -18.49
C ASN A 143 -19.31 -10.64 -17.94
N CYS A 144 -19.43 -9.39 -17.48
CA CYS A 144 -18.31 -8.61 -16.97
C CYS A 144 -18.60 -8.05 -15.59
N PHE A 145 -17.59 -8.06 -14.72
CA PHE A 145 -17.67 -7.38 -13.43
C PHE A 145 -17.21 -5.93 -13.56
N HIS A 146 -18.04 -5.02 -13.06
CA HIS A 146 -17.66 -3.64 -12.77
C HIS A 146 -17.07 -3.58 -11.37
N LEU A 147 -15.95 -2.90 -11.21
CA LEU A 147 -15.25 -2.77 -9.93
C LEU A 147 -15.33 -1.33 -9.43
N VAL A 148 -15.81 -1.18 -8.20
CA VAL A 148 -15.84 0.10 -7.50
C VAL A 148 -14.94 0.03 -6.29
N SER A 149 -13.90 0.87 -6.25
CA SER A 149 -12.95 0.90 -5.15
C SER A 149 -13.62 1.29 -3.83
N LEU A 150 -13.54 0.43 -2.85
CA LEU A 150 -14.02 0.69 -1.49
C LEU A 150 -12.90 1.18 -0.59
N MET A 151 -11.78 0.46 -0.56
CA MET A 151 -10.67 0.75 0.33
C MET A 151 -9.36 0.26 -0.26
N THR A 152 -8.31 1.06 -0.11
CA THR A 152 -6.94 0.70 -0.46
C THR A 152 -6.01 1.03 0.70
N LYS A 153 -5.00 0.18 0.90
CA LYS A 153 -3.88 0.42 1.81
C LYS A 153 -2.57 0.22 1.08
N ASN A 154 -1.52 0.79 1.61
CA ASN A 154 -0.17 0.50 1.18
C ASN A 154 0.81 0.48 2.36
N GLN A 155 1.89 -0.25 2.18
CA GLN A 155 3.02 -0.29 3.11
C GLN A 155 4.32 -0.10 2.35
N VAL A 156 5.26 0.65 2.94
CA VAL A 156 6.64 0.68 2.48
C VAL A 156 7.41 -0.46 3.15
N HIS A 157 8.19 -1.18 2.38
CA HIS A 157 9.02 -2.25 2.91
C HIS A 157 10.35 -1.70 3.43
N SER A 158 10.85 -2.33 4.50
CA SER A 158 12.18 -1.99 5.00
C SER A 158 13.25 -2.33 3.95
N THR A 159 14.13 -1.40 3.66
CA THR A 159 15.30 -1.60 2.81
C THR A 159 16.45 -2.29 3.54
N ARG A 160 16.35 -2.46 4.86
CA ARG A 160 17.41 -2.99 5.72
C ARG A 160 17.42 -4.49 5.85
N VAL A 161 16.24 -5.10 5.78
CA VAL A 161 16.11 -6.54 5.89
C VAL A 161 15.79 -7.07 4.52
N ALA A 162 16.68 -7.90 3.98
CA ALA A 162 16.48 -8.59 2.71
C ALA A 162 15.38 -9.67 2.88
N VAL A 163 14.12 -9.22 2.98
CA VAL A 163 12.97 -10.13 2.98
C VAL A 163 12.70 -10.55 1.54
N LYS A 164 12.65 -11.86 1.30
CA LYS A 164 12.34 -12.42 -0.04
C LYS A 164 10.95 -11.98 -0.48
N ILE A 165 10.77 -11.75 -1.78
CA ILE A 165 9.50 -11.29 -2.36
C ILE A 165 8.30 -12.15 -1.94
N PRO A 166 8.33 -13.50 -1.99
CA PRO A 166 7.17 -14.30 -1.58
C PRO A 166 6.69 -14.06 -0.14
N TYR A 167 7.59 -13.67 0.76
CA TYR A 167 7.22 -13.31 2.13
C TYR A 167 6.46 -11.98 2.22
N LYS A 168 6.81 -11.04 1.33
CA LYS A 168 6.13 -9.75 1.21
C LYS A 168 4.75 -9.93 0.60
N GLU A 169 4.65 -10.73 -0.47
CA GLU A 169 3.40 -11.11 -1.14
C GLU A 169 2.45 -11.82 -0.17
N MET A 170 2.96 -12.78 0.62
CA MET A 170 2.15 -13.44 1.64
C MET A 170 1.65 -12.44 2.71
N THR A 171 2.47 -11.43 3.03
CA THR A 171 2.06 -10.37 3.95
C THR A 171 0.97 -9.50 3.35
N ALA A 172 1.10 -9.10 2.07
CA ALA A 172 0.08 -8.35 1.35
C ALA A 172 -1.24 -9.14 1.31
N LEU A 173 -1.18 -10.43 0.99
CA LEU A 173 -2.36 -11.30 0.95
C LEU A 173 -3.07 -11.37 2.31
N ALA A 174 -2.31 -11.49 3.41
CA ALA A 174 -2.87 -11.51 4.77
C ALA A 174 -3.52 -10.15 5.14
N ILE A 175 -2.93 -9.03 4.74
CA ILE A 175 -3.51 -7.72 4.98
C ILE A 175 -4.77 -7.52 4.13
N THR A 176 -4.75 -7.96 2.87
CA THR A 176 -5.91 -7.91 1.98
C THR A 176 -7.09 -8.71 2.56
N SER A 177 -6.83 -9.91 3.09
CA SER A 177 -7.89 -10.72 3.70
C SER A 177 -8.52 -10.05 4.93
N ALA A 178 -7.70 -9.40 5.77
CA ALA A 178 -8.20 -8.63 6.91
C ALA A 178 -8.98 -7.38 6.47
N LEU A 179 -8.59 -6.75 5.36
CA LEU A 179 -9.27 -5.60 4.79
C LEU A 179 -10.63 -6.01 4.18
N LEU A 180 -10.66 -7.14 3.46
CA LEU A 180 -11.90 -7.77 2.96
C LEU A 180 -12.89 -8.01 4.09
N GLN A 181 -12.44 -8.62 5.17
CA GLN A 181 -13.30 -8.88 6.34
C GLN A 181 -13.89 -7.60 6.93
N LYS A 182 -13.11 -6.52 7.01
CA LYS A 182 -13.62 -5.22 7.47
C LYS A 182 -14.70 -4.66 6.54
N CYS A 183 -14.50 -4.75 5.25
CA CYS A 183 -15.49 -4.32 4.26
C CYS A 183 -16.74 -5.19 4.32
N TYR A 184 -16.59 -6.51 4.50
CA TYR A 184 -17.71 -7.44 4.64
C TYR A 184 -18.56 -7.14 5.87
N LEU A 185 -17.95 -6.84 7.02
CA LEU A 185 -18.67 -6.44 8.23
C LEU A 185 -19.40 -5.10 8.07
N ALA A 186 -18.89 -4.20 7.22
CA ALA A 186 -19.53 -2.92 6.92
C ALA A 186 -20.64 -3.04 5.85
N LEU A 187 -20.62 -4.11 5.04
CA LEU A 187 -21.57 -4.38 3.96
C LEU A 187 -22.10 -5.84 4.08
N PRO A 188 -22.88 -6.16 5.11
CA PRO A 188 -23.25 -7.54 5.45
C PRO A 188 -24.14 -8.23 4.41
N ASN A 189 -24.76 -7.45 3.51
CA ASN A 189 -25.69 -7.99 2.52
C ASN A 189 -25.02 -8.44 1.22
N VAL A 190 -23.69 -8.27 1.06
CA VAL A 190 -23.00 -8.75 -0.15
C VAL A 190 -22.99 -10.27 -0.21
N LYS A 191 -23.02 -10.83 -1.43
CA LYS A 191 -23.07 -12.29 -1.67
C LYS A 191 -21.89 -13.05 -1.10
N GLY A 192 -20.71 -12.44 -1.05
CA GLY A 192 -19.51 -13.08 -0.53
C GLY A 192 -18.24 -12.31 -0.85
N MET A 193 -17.12 -12.92 -0.49
CA MET A 193 -15.78 -12.36 -0.66
C MET A 193 -14.96 -13.25 -1.57
N LYS A 194 -14.09 -12.66 -2.40
CA LYS A 194 -13.07 -13.37 -3.19
C LYS A 194 -11.74 -12.68 -3.02
N LEU A 195 -10.69 -13.47 -2.77
CA LEU A 195 -9.32 -12.99 -2.60
C LEU A 195 -8.48 -13.40 -3.80
N PHE A 196 -7.77 -12.43 -4.37
CA PHE A 196 -6.92 -12.61 -5.54
C PHE A 196 -5.47 -12.28 -5.21
N GLY A 197 -4.55 -13.10 -5.68
CA GLY A 197 -3.11 -12.87 -5.64
C GLY A 197 -2.45 -13.47 -6.88
N ASP A 198 -1.32 -12.91 -7.29
CA ASP A 198 -0.56 -13.37 -8.46
C ASP A 198 0.67 -14.21 -8.10
N SER A 199 0.97 -14.37 -6.81
CA SER A 199 2.03 -15.23 -6.31
C SER A 199 1.54 -16.65 -6.08
N GLU A 200 1.85 -17.56 -7.02
CA GLU A 200 1.53 -18.98 -6.86
C GLU A 200 2.11 -19.58 -5.57
N ILE A 201 3.33 -19.15 -5.18
CA ILE A 201 3.99 -19.60 -3.95
C ILE A 201 3.16 -19.23 -2.73
N SER A 202 2.71 -17.97 -2.64
CA SER A 202 1.92 -17.47 -1.52
C SER A 202 0.57 -18.18 -1.44
N LEU A 203 -0.08 -18.40 -2.57
CA LEU A 203 -1.34 -19.13 -2.66
C LEU A 203 -1.19 -20.61 -2.28
N HIS A 204 -0.10 -21.25 -2.72
CA HIS A 204 0.22 -22.62 -2.32
C HIS A 204 0.39 -22.73 -0.80
N TRP A 205 1.14 -21.82 -0.17
CA TRP A 205 1.27 -21.82 1.29
C TRP A 205 -0.06 -21.68 2.02
N VAL A 206 -0.98 -20.88 1.49
CA VAL A 206 -2.31 -20.74 2.08
C VAL A 206 -3.11 -22.02 1.92
N LYS A 207 -3.01 -22.73 0.80
CA LYS A 207 -3.83 -23.94 0.52
C LYS A 207 -3.27 -25.20 1.18
N ASP A 208 -1.97 -25.44 1.13
CA ASP A 208 -1.39 -26.76 1.44
C ASP A 208 -0.79 -26.91 2.84
N ASN A 209 -0.59 -25.85 3.61
CA ASN A 209 -0.10 -25.97 4.99
C ASN A 209 1.18 -26.83 5.15
N GLY A 210 2.11 -26.74 4.19
CA GLY A 210 3.32 -27.58 4.12
C GLY A 210 4.15 -27.56 5.41
N PRO A 211 4.84 -28.68 5.74
CA PRO A 211 5.63 -28.83 6.97
C PRO A 211 6.80 -27.83 7.06
N ASP A 212 7.31 -27.38 5.93
CA ASP A 212 8.52 -26.54 5.84
C ASP A 212 8.24 -25.04 5.93
N ILE A 213 7.02 -24.64 6.26
CA ILE A 213 6.65 -23.24 6.40
C ILE A 213 7.09 -22.71 7.76
N ASN A 214 7.92 -21.67 7.78
CA ASN A 214 8.33 -21.04 9.03
C ASN A 214 7.16 -20.33 9.76
N ASN A 215 7.36 -20.03 11.05
CA ASN A 215 6.31 -19.45 11.89
C ASN A 215 5.79 -18.09 11.36
N PHE A 216 6.64 -17.32 10.67
CA PHE A 216 6.24 -16.05 10.07
C PHE A 216 5.18 -16.24 8.97
N ILE A 217 5.40 -17.19 8.06
CA ILE A 217 4.45 -17.53 6.99
C ILE A 217 3.22 -18.20 7.57
N ARG A 218 3.41 -19.17 8.49
CA ARG A 218 2.30 -19.89 9.14
C ARG A 218 1.29 -18.94 9.78
N GLY A 219 1.76 -17.92 10.51
CA GLY A 219 0.89 -16.93 11.12
C GLY A 219 0.07 -16.13 10.08
N ARG A 220 0.67 -15.81 8.92
CA ARG A 220 -0.02 -15.09 7.85
C ARG A 220 -1.03 -15.96 7.10
N CYS A 221 -0.68 -17.21 6.84
CA CYS A 221 -1.62 -18.19 6.29
C CYS A 221 -2.84 -18.36 7.20
N GLN A 222 -2.61 -18.40 8.52
CA GLN A 222 -3.71 -18.49 9.48
C GLN A 222 -4.62 -17.27 9.43
N ILE A 223 -4.07 -16.04 9.28
CA ILE A 223 -4.87 -14.83 9.11
C ILE A 223 -5.76 -14.95 7.87
N VAL A 224 -5.20 -15.38 6.73
CA VAL A 224 -5.99 -15.53 5.50
C VAL A 224 -7.12 -16.54 5.70
N ARG A 225 -6.83 -17.70 6.25
CA ARG A 225 -7.82 -18.79 6.50
C ARG A 225 -8.91 -18.39 7.51
N ASN A 226 -8.59 -17.52 8.45
CA ASN A 226 -9.58 -17.04 9.43
C ASN A 226 -10.62 -16.10 8.81
N TYR A 227 -10.29 -15.47 7.68
CA TYR A 227 -11.14 -14.44 7.08
C TYR A 227 -11.73 -14.83 5.73
N VAL A 228 -11.08 -15.73 4.98
CA VAL A 228 -11.50 -16.09 3.62
C VAL A 228 -11.49 -17.62 3.48
N GLU A 229 -12.58 -18.17 2.95
CA GLU A 229 -12.67 -19.58 2.63
C GLU A 229 -11.68 -19.97 1.52
N LEU A 230 -11.07 -21.16 1.61
CA LEU A 230 -10.04 -21.59 0.67
C LEU A 230 -10.53 -21.62 -0.79
N ASP A 231 -11.79 -21.99 -1.01
CA ASP A 231 -12.41 -22.05 -2.33
C ASP A 231 -12.72 -20.65 -2.90
N SER A 232 -12.60 -19.62 -2.07
CA SER A 232 -12.75 -18.22 -2.46
C SER A 232 -11.41 -17.52 -2.72
N ILE A 233 -10.30 -18.27 -2.78
CA ILE A 233 -8.95 -17.75 -3.04
C ILE A 233 -8.50 -18.16 -4.45
N TYR A 234 -8.19 -17.17 -5.28
CA TYR A 234 -7.90 -17.35 -6.69
C TYR A 234 -6.54 -16.81 -7.08
N HIS A 235 -5.90 -17.50 -8.02
CA HIS A 235 -4.76 -16.93 -8.73
C HIS A 235 -5.25 -15.98 -9.83
N ILE A 236 -4.57 -14.85 -9.98
CA ILE A 236 -4.78 -13.90 -11.08
C ILE A 236 -3.44 -13.60 -11.74
N ARG A 237 -3.43 -13.35 -13.05
CA ARG A 237 -2.22 -12.90 -13.74
C ARG A 237 -1.85 -11.50 -13.29
N THR A 238 -0.56 -11.21 -13.15
CA THR A 238 -0.02 -9.92 -12.67
C THR A 238 -0.59 -8.71 -13.43
N ASN A 239 -0.75 -8.81 -14.76
CA ASN A 239 -1.32 -7.74 -15.58
C ASN A 239 -2.82 -7.47 -15.32
N HIS A 240 -3.51 -8.35 -14.61
CA HIS A 240 -4.90 -8.18 -14.18
C HIS A 240 -5.02 -7.92 -12.68
N ASN A 241 -3.90 -7.89 -11.96
CA ASN A 241 -3.89 -7.57 -10.53
C ASN A 241 -4.03 -6.07 -10.31
N CYS A 242 -5.19 -5.61 -9.87
CA CYS A 242 -5.47 -4.19 -9.64
C CYS A 242 -4.52 -3.53 -8.62
N SER A 243 -3.87 -4.31 -7.75
CA SER A 243 -2.90 -3.79 -6.78
C SER A 243 -1.50 -3.57 -7.36
N ASP A 244 -1.15 -4.17 -8.50
CA ASP A 244 0.18 -4.03 -9.14
C ASP A 244 0.48 -2.58 -9.53
N THR A 245 -0.52 -1.82 -9.97
CA THR A 245 -0.34 -0.39 -10.31
C THR A 245 0.18 0.42 -9.12
N GLY A 246 -0.29 0.10 -7.91
CA GLY A 246 0.10 0.83 -6.71
C GLY A 246 1.44 0.41 -6.12
N THR A 247 2.00 -0.72 -6.51
CA THR A 247 3.35 -1.14 -6.08
C THR A 247 4.43 -0.61 -7.02
N ARG A 248 4.06 -0.21 -8.23
CA ARG A 248 4.93 0.50 -9.17
C ARG A 248 4.99 1.98 -8.79
N ARG A 249 6.16 2.58 -8.96
CA ARG A 249 6.31 4.03 -8.75
C ARG A 249 5.54 4.77 -9.83
N ILE A 250 4.42 5.39 -9.47
CA ILE A 250 3.70 6.27 -10.39
C ILE A 250 4.58 7.46 -10.78
N LYS A 251 4.51 7.84 -12.05
CA LYS A 251 5.29 8.95 -12.62
C LYS A 251 4.50 10.25 -12.61
N SER A 252 3.18 10.14 -12.73
CA SER A 252 2.27 11.29 -12.77
C SER A 252 0.98 11.00 -12.01
N VAL A 253 0.26 12.05 -11.65
CA VAL A 253 -1.05 11.95 -10.99
C VAL A 253 -2.14 11.41 -11.93
N ALA A 254 -1.92 11.45 -13.24
CA ALA A 254 -2.85 10.90 -14.21
C ALA A 254 -3.07 9.39 -14.01
N GLU A 255 -2.06 8.68 -13.49
CA GLU A 255 -2.14 7.25 -13.21
C GLU A 255 -3.07 6.88 -12.04
N ILE A 256 -3.46 7.87 -11.22
CA ILE A 256 -4.41 7.71 -10.10
C ILE A 256 -5.67 8.55 -10.29
N SER A 257 -5.86 9.12 -11.48
CA SER A 257 -7.05 9.91 -11.77
C SER A 257 -8.31 9.04 -11.78
N PRO A 258 -9.47 9.56 -11.34
CA PRO A 258 -10.75 8.85 -11.43
C PRO A 258 -11.12 8.41 -12.85
N THR A 259 -10.51 9.04 -13.86
CA THR A 259 -10.72 8.73 -15.28
C THR A 259 -9.72 7.73 -15.84
N SER A 260 -8.72 7.31 -15.08
CA SER A 260 -7.82 6.25 -15.49
C SER A 260 -8.59 4.92 -15.48
N SER A 261 -8.77 4.31 -16.67
CA SER A 261 -9.24 2.92 -16.77
C SER A 261 -8.13 1.99 -16.23
N PHE A 262 -8.46 1.16 -15.28
CA PHE A 262 -7.61 0.06 -14.85
C PHE A 262 -7.72 -1.11 -15.83
#